data_04965c7749887c7159c25fce84d8de63
#
_entry.id   04965c7749887c7159c25fce84d8de63
#
_cell.length_a   1.000
_cell.length_b   1.000
_cell.length_c   1.000
_cell.angle_alpha   90.00
_cell.angle_beta   90.00
_cell.angle_gamma   90.00
#
_symmetry.space_group_name_H-M   'P 1'
#
loop_
_entity.id
_entity.type
_entity.pdbx_description
1 polymer ?
#
loop_
_entity_poly.entity_id
_entity_poly.type
_entity_poly.pdbx_seq_one_letter_code
_entity_poly.pdbx_strand_id
1 'polypeptide(L)'
;DITIEDAYAIQRAWVDKKIADGRKLIGHKIGLTSRAMQVSSNIDEPDYGALLDDMLFDEGTDIPIDRFIVPRLEVELAFILGKPLKGPNCTIFDVYDATEYVIPALEIIDARIQQVDEESGVTRKVFDTISDNAANAGVVMGGRPIRAMDLDLRRVSAILYRNGVIEESGVAAAVLNHPAKGVAWLANRLAPYDVGLEAGQLILGGSFTRPVAVRPGDTFHVDYDDLGAIACRFV
;
A
#
# COMPACT_ATOMS: atom_id res chain seq x y z
N ASP A 1 -25.78 -9.53 5.81
CA ASP A 1 -24.44 -9.81 5.24
C ASP A 1 -23.88 -8.48 4.70
N ILE A 2 -22.61 -8.18 4.98
CA ILE A 2 -21.90 -6.98 4.51
C ILE A 2 -21.46 -7.21 3.05
N THR A 3 -21.69 -6.22 2.19
CA THR A 3 -21.19 -6.21 0.81
C THR A 3 -19.84 -5.48 0.70
N ILE A 4 -19.19 -5.56 -0.46
CA ILE A 4 -17.97 -4.77 -0.76
C ILE A 4 -18.25 -3.26 -0.67
N GLU A 5 -19.41 -2.82 -1.17
CA GLU A 5 -19.85 -1.42 -1.12
C GLU A 5 -20.06 -0.94 0.33
N ASP A 6 -20.65 -1.79 1.18
CA ASP A 6 -20.81 -1.49 2.61
C ASP A 6 -19.44 -1.38 3.30
N ALA A 7 -18.50 -2.27 2.98
CA ALA A 7 -17.16 -2.24 3.53
C ALA A 7 -16.42 -0.93 3.17
N TYR A 8 -16.52 -0.47 1.92
CA TYR A 8 -15.98 0.84 1.51
C TYR A 8 -16.75 2.01 2.14
N ALA A 9 -18.05 1.87 2.41
CA ALA A 9 -18.80 2.91 3.13
C ALA A 9 -18.32 3.05 4.58
N ILE A 10 -18.05 1.92 5.26
CA ILE A 10 -17.46 1.89 6.62
C ILE A 10 -16.06 2.52 6.58
N GLN A 11 -15.21 2.12 5.62
CA GLN A 11 -13.88 2.70 5.45
C GLN A 11 -13.95 4.22 5.28
N ARG A 12 -14.80 4.74 4.38
CA ARG A 12 -14.96 6.19 4.17
C ARG A 12 -15.39 6.90 5.45
N ALA A 13 -16.37 6.37 6.18
CA ALA A 13 -16.81 6.95 7.44
C ALA A 13 -15.69 7.02 8.48
N TRP A 14 -14.81 6.00 8.53
CA TRP A 14 -13.64 6.01 9.39
C TRP A 14 -12.61 7.08 8.95
N VAL A 15 -12.33 7.18 7.64
CA VAL A 15 -11.42 8.20 7.08
C VAL A 15 -11.97 9.61 7.33
N ASP A 16 -13.26 9.85 7.07
CA ASP A 16 -13.92 11.14 7.31
C ASP A 16 -13.82 11.57 8.78
N LYS A 17 -13.99 10.61 9.70
CA LYS A 17 -13.81 10.86 11.13
C LYS A 17 -12.36 11.28 11.42
N LYS A 18 -11.36 10.61 10.88
CA LYS A 18 -9.95 10.98 11.06
C LYS A 18 -9.64 12.37 10.52
N ILE A 19 -10.20 12.71 9.35
CA ILE A 19 -10.06 14.06 8.76
C ILE A 19 -10.75 15.12 9.65
N ALA A 20 -11.92 14.83 10.17
CA ALA A 20 -12.62 15.73 11.10
C ALA A 20 -11.82 15.93 12.42
N ASP A 21 -11.07 14.91 12.85
CA ASP A 21 -10.16 14.94 13.99
C ASP A 21 -8.80 15.66 13.66
N GLY A 22 -8.68 16.24 12.44
CA GLY A 22 -7.54 17.07 12.02
C GLY A 22 -6.46 16.35 11.21
N ARG A 23 -6.65 15.09 10.84
CA ARG A 23 -5.73 14.38 9.93
C ARG A 23 -5.92 14.84 8.48
N LYS A 24 -4.87 14.63 7.66
CA LYS A 24 -4.88 14.97 6.24
C LYS A 24 -4.75 13.71 5.40
N LEU A 25 -5.57 13.61 4.37
CA LEU A 25 -5.38 12.60 3.32
C LEU A 25 -4.14 12.98 2.50
N ILE A 26 -3.13 12.11 2.48
CA ILE A 26 -1.89 12.30 1.73
C ILE A 26 -1.80 11.38 0.51
N GLY A 27 -2.70 10.43 0.36
CA GLY A 27 -2.70 9.52 -0.77
C GLY A 27 -3.51 8.26 -0.53
N HIS A 28 -3.15 7.21 -1.26
CA HIS A 28 -3.85 5.93 -1.23
C HIS A 28 -2.87 4.75 -1.35
N LYS A 29 -3.30 3.57 -0.88
CA LYS A 29 -2.64 2.29 -1.14
C LYS A 29 -3.54 1.37 -1.95
N ILE A 30 -2.95 0.45 -2.68
CA ILE A 30 -3.66 -0.55 -3.47
C ILE A 30 -3.19 -1.93 -3.00
N GLY A 31 -4.11 -2.73 -2.50
CA GLY A 31 -3.84 -4.09 -2.04
C GLY A 31 -4.39 -5.17 -2.96
N LEU A 32 -4.11 -6.44 -2.65
CA LEU A 32 -4.58 -7.61 -3.40
C LEU A 32 -4.23 -7.54 -4.90
N THR A 33 -3.04 -7.05 -5.23
CA THR A 33 -2.59 -6.80 -6.60
C THR A 33 -2.02 -8.03 -7.30
N SER A 34 -1.82 -9.14 -6.58
CA SER A 34 -1.38 -10.41 -7.17
C SER A 34 -2.54 -11.40 -7.33
N ARG A 35 -2.48 -12.20 -8.40
CA ARG A 35 -3.49 -13.24 -8.65
C ARG A 35 -3.63 -14.23 -7.48
N ALA A 36 -2.50 -14.58 -6.85
CA ALA A 36 -2.49 -15.48 -5.70
C ALA A 36 -3.27 -14.90 -4.51
N MET A 37 -3.08 -13.62 -4.21
CA MET A 37 -3.79 -12.94 -3.12
C MET A 37 -5.27 -12.78 -3.42
N GLN A 38 -5.64 -12.45 -4.66
CA GLN A 38 -7.04 -12.37 -5.07
C GLN A 38 -7.76 -13.70 -4.89
N VAL A 39 -7.15 -14.80 -5.34
CA VAL A 39 -7.71 -16.15 -5.17
C VAL A 39 -7.85 -16.52 -3.69
N SER A 40 -6.83 -16.24 -2.86
CA SER A 40 -6.88 -16.56 -1.43
C SER A 40 -7.91 -15.73 -0.66
N SER A 41 -8.20 -14.52 -1.10
CA SER A 41 -9.18 -13.60 -0.49
C SER A 41 -10.57 -13.71 -1.11
N ASN A 42 -10.75 -14.60 -2.09
CA ASN A 42 -11.99 -14.79 -2.85
C ASN A 42 -12.54 -13.49 -3.44
N ILE A 43 -11.66 -12.72 -4.09
CA ILE A 43 -11.97 -11.47 -4.80
C ILE A 43 -11.31 -11.52 -6.18
N ASP A 44 -11.85 -10.82 -7.16
CA ASP A 44 -11.36 -10.80 -8.54
C ASP A 44 -10.75 -9.44 -8.96
N GLU A 45 -10.75 -8.48 -8.06
CA GLU A 45 -10.15 -7.16 -8.23
C GLU A 45 -9.26 -6.78 -7.03
N PRO A 46 -8.39 -5.75 -7.15
CA PRO A 46 -7.69 -5.16 -6.02
C PRO A 46 -8.62 -4.52 -4.99
N ASP A 47 -8.08 -4.22 -3.82
CA ASP A 47 -8.68 -3.31 -2.85
C ASP A 47 -7.87 -2.02 -2.70
N TYR A 48 -8.40 -1.03 -1.99
CA TYR A 48 -7.69 0.22 -1.71
C TYR A 48 -7.99 0.75 -0.31
N GLY A 49 -7.02 1.53 0.20
CA GLY A 49 -7.14 2.27 1.46
C GLY A 49 -6.63 3.69 1.33
N ALA A 50 -6.94 4.51 2.33
CA ALA A 50 -6.48 5.89 2.43
C ALA A 50 -5.16 5.95 3.23
N LEU A 51 -4.22 6.78 2.79
CA LEU A 51 -3.02 7.16 3.52
C LEU A 51 -3.27 8.50 4.22
N LEU A 52 -3.06 8.53 5.53
CA LEU A 52 -3.18 9.74 6.34
C LEU A 52 -1.78 10.23 6.77
N ASP A 53 -1.66 11.51 7.07
CA ASP A 53 -0.39 12.17 7.41
C ASP A 53 0.31 11.57 8.64
N ASP A 54 -0.44 10.98 9.57
CA ASP A 54 0.13 10.32 10.76
C ASP A 54 0.61 8.87 10.50
N MET A 55 0.45 8.38 9.27
CA MET A 55 0.95 7.07 8.83
C MET A 55 2.34 7.15 8.17
N LEU A 56 2.86 8.37 7.91
CA LEU A 56 4.16 8.56 7.29
C LEU A 56 5.28 8.49 8.33
N PHE A 57 6.25 7.61 8.09
CA PHE A 57 7.47 7.47 8.87
C PHE A 57 8.69 7.82 8.02
N ASP A 58 9.65 8.48 8.63
CA ASP A 58 10.92 8.80 7.97
C ASP A 58 11.83 7.56 7.90
N GLU A 59 12.54 7.43 6.78
CA GLU A 59 13.58 6.41 6.63
C GLU A 59 14.66 6.54 7.70
N GLY A 60 15.16 5.39 8.18
CA GLY A 60 16.24 5.31 9.16
C GLY A 60 15.85 5.69 10.58
N THR A 61 14.57 5.97 10.84
CA THR A 61 14.07 6.26 12.19
C THR A 61 13.58 5.01 12.91
N ASP A 62 13.53 5.08 14.23
CA ASP A 62 12.88 4.07 15.06
C ASP A 62 11.35 4.23 14.97
N ILE A 63 10.66 3.13 14.68
CA ILE A 63 9.21 3.06 14.59
C ILE A 63 8.67 2.41 15.86
N PRO A 64 7.85 3.10 16.66
CA PRO A 64 7.27 2.53 17.87
C PRO A 64 6.35 1.35 17.54
N ILE A 65 6.68 0.14 18.02
CA ILE A 65 5.91 -1.07 17.72
C ILE A 65 4.55 -1.07 18.41
N ASP A 66 4.42 -0.39 19.53
CA ASP A 66 3.18 -0.27 20.32
C ASP A 66 2.07 0.53 19.61
N ARG A 67 2.39 1.19 18.49
CA ARG A 67 1.40 1.78 17.57
C ARG A 67 0.58 0.74 16.81
N PHE A 68 1.05 -0.51 16.76
CA PHE A 68 0.50 -1.58 15.95
C PHE A 68 0.06 -2.77 16.81
N ILE A 69 -0.80 -3.62 16.24
CA ILE A 69 -1.35 -4.81 16.91
C ILE A 69 -0.65 -6.06 16.40
N VAL A 70 -0.66 -6.29 15.10
CA VAL A 70 -0.02 -7.45 14.42
C VAL A 70 0.65 -7.02 13.12
N PRO A 71 1.64 -6.11 13.19
CA PRO A 71 2.19 -5.47 11.99
C PRO A 71 2.90 -6.47 11.09
N ARG A 72 2.80 -6.20 9.78
CA ARG A 72 3.61 -6.84 8.74
C ARG A 72 4.15 -5.79 7.79
N LEU A 73 5.28 -6.08 7.17
CA LEU A 73 5.94 -5.20 6.21
C LEU A 73 5.80 -5.75 4.79
N GLU A 74 5.46 -4.88 3.87
CA GLU A 74 5.35 -5.14 2.44
C GLU A 74 6.29 -4.24 1.64
N VAL A 75 6.79 -4.76 0.50
CA VAL A 75 7.73 -4.06 -0.37
C VAL A 75 6.99 -3.54 -1.59
N GLU A 76 7.05 -2.23 -1.81
CA GLU A 76 6.25 -1.53 -2.81
C GLU A 76 7.03 -0.49 -3.60
N LEU A 77 6.37 0.04 -4.63
CA LEU A 77 6.73 1.31 -5.27
C LEU A 77 5.64 2.34 -4.98
N ALA A 78 6.04 3.52 -4.58
CA ALA A 78 5.19 4.67 -4.40
C ALA A 78 5.24 5.58 -5.63
N PHE A 79 4.08 5.98 -6.14
CA PHE A 79 3.92 6.95 -7.22
C PHE A 79 3.56 8.31 -6.61
N ILE A 80 4.41 9.31 -6.81
CA ILE A 80 4.15 10.70 -6.41
C ILE A 80 3.54 11.42 -7.59
N LEU A 81 2.29 11.85 -7.47
CA LEU A 81 1.60 12.53 -8.55
C LEU A 81 2.04 13.99 -8.66
N GLY A 82 2.43 14.41 -9.85
CA GLY A 82 2.68 15.81 -10.20
C GLY A 82 1.47 16.50 -10.83
N LYS A 83 0.48 15.71 -11.28
CA LYS A 83 -0.77 16.19 -11.88
C LYS A 83 -1.94 15.38 -11.34
N PRO A 84 -3.17 15.94 -11.34
CA PRO A 84 -4.36 15.16 -11.02
C PRO A 84 -4.56 14.00 -12.01
N LEU A 85 -5.08 12.88 -11.51
CA LEU A 85 -5.44 11.71 -12.30
C LEU A 85 -6.86 11.28 -11.95
N LYS A 86 -7.76 11.26 -12.94
CA LYS A 86 -9.18 10.94 -12.72
C LYS A 86 -9.69 10.03 -13.83
N GLY A 87 -10.37 8.96 -13.45
CA GLY A 87 -11.13 8.10 -14.37
C GLY A 87 -12.43 8.76 -14.88
N PRO A 88 -13.23 8.06 -15.65
CA PRO A 88 -13.01 6.68 -16.11
C PRO A 88 -12.02 6.55 -17.26
N ASN A 89 -11.65 5.30 -17.57
CA ASN A 89 -10.78 4.93 -18.69
C ASN A 89 -9.31 5.36 -18.57
N CYS A 90 -8.82 5.63 -17.36
CA CYS A 90 -7.40 5.80 -17.13
C CYS A 90 -6.60 4.57 -17.56
N THR A 91 -5.52 4.80 -18.25
CA THR A 91 -4.55 3.81 -18.72
C THR A 91 -3.22 3.98 -17.99
N ILE A 92 -2.28 3.06 -18.21
CA ILE A 92 -0.92 3.22 -17.69
C ILE A 92 -0.23 4.47 -18.29
N PHE A 93 -0.60 4.91 -19.48
CA PHE A 93 -0.03 6.11 -20.10
C PHE A 93 -0.46 7.38 -19.36
N ASP A 94 -1.71 7.45 -18.91
CA ASP A 94 -2.22 8.55 -18.09
C ASP A 94 -1.53 8.57 -16.72
N VAL A 95 -1.27 7.39 -16.14
CA VAL A 95 -0.49 7.27 -14.90
C VAL A 95 0.94 7.79 -15.09
N TYR A 96 1.62 7.41 -16.17
CA TYR A 96 2.96 7.90 -16.47
C TYR A 96 2.99 9.42 -16.64
N ASP A 97 2.02 10.01 -17.36
CA ASP A 97 1.94 11.47 -17.54
C ASP A 97 1.62 12.22 -16.23
N ALA A 98 0.83 11.61 -15.33
CA ALA A 98 0.48 12.22 -14.05
C ALA A 98 1.57 12.04 -12.98
N THR A 99 2.43 11.02 -13.10
CA THR A 99 3.44 10.69 -12.09
C THR A 99 4.68 11.57 -12.25
N GLU A 100 5.04 12.31 -11.21
CA GLU A 100 6.30 13.08 -11.20
C GLU A 100 7.48 12.18 -10.86
N TYR A 101 7.36 11.38 -9.78
CA TYR A 101 8.41 10.46 -9.35
C TYR A 101 7.82 9.11 -8.94
N VAL A 102 8.62 8.06 -9.11
CA VAL A 102 8.45 6.76 -8.46
C VAL A 102 9.57 6.59 -7.45
N ILE A 103 9.23 6.13 -6.25
CA ILE A 103 10.13 6.00 -5.10
C ILE A 103 9.95 4.60 -4.50
N PRO A 104 11.02 3.94 -4.03
CA PRO A 104 10.90 2.78 -3.14
C PRO A 104 10.06 3.09 -1.92
N ALA A 105 9.23 2.16 -1.51
CA ALA A 105 8.37 2.29 -0.34
C ALA A 105 8.19 0.97 0.41
N LEU A 106 7.98 1.07 1.72
CA LEU A 106 7.54 -0.04 2.54
C LEU A 106 6.16 0.31 3.10
N GLU A 107 5.19 -0.56 2.87
CA GLU A 107 3.90 -0.45 3.54
C GLU A 107 3.95 -1.24 4.85
N ILE A 108 3.48 -0.64 5.94
CA ILE A 108 3.19 -1.34 7.18
C ILE A 108 1.69 -1.62 7.18
N ILE A 109 1.33 -2.88 7.05
CA ILE A 109 -0.05 -3.32 7.22
C ILE A 109 -0.27 -3.82 8.65
N ASP A 110 -1.48 -3.60 9.18
CA ASP A 110 -1.88 -4.04 10.50
C ASP A 110 -3.35 -4.47 10.51
N ALA A 111 -3.76 -5.22 11.49
CA ALA A 111 -5.13 -5.69 11.63
C ALA A 111 -5.75 -5.18 12.91
N ARG A 112 -6.68 -4.23 12.80
CA ARG A 112 -7.50 -3.73 13.91
C ARG A 112 -8.75 -4.59 14.15
N ILE A 113 -9.06 -5.47 13.19
CA ILE A 113 -10.10 -6.50 13.30
C ILE A 113 -9.42 -7.85 13.55
N GLN A 114 -9.93 -8.64 14.52
CA GLN A 114 -9.39 -9.95 14.86
C GLN A 114 -9.32 -10.87 13.64
N GLN A 115 -8.22 -11.62 13.49
CA GLN A 115 -8.03 -12.57 12.39
C GLN A 115 -9.02 -13.75 12.48
N VAL A 116 -9.30 -14.19 13.69
CA VAL A 116 -10.29 -15.23 14.01
C VAL A 116 -11.09 -14.75 15.21
N ASP A 117 -12.39 -14.78 15.10
CA ASP A 117 -13.28 -14.50 16.22
C ASP A 117 -13.19 -15.65 17.24
N GLU A 118 -12.86 -15.31 18.49
CA GLU A 118 -12.58 -16.30 19.54
C GLU A 118 -13.82 -17.11 19.95
N GLU A 119 -15.02 -16.54 19.81
CA GLU A 119 -16.27 -17.20 20.23
C GLU A 119 -16.83 -18.09 19.12
N SER A 120 -16.87 -17.59 17.89
CA SER A 120 -17.47 -18.28 16.75
C SER A 120 -16.50 -19.11 15.91
N GLY A 121 -15.17 -18.84 16.01
CA GLY A 121 -14.15 -19.42 15.15
C GLY A 121 -14.19 -18.90 13.72
N VAL A 122 -14.97 -17.86 13.41
CA VAL A 122 -15.08 -17.27 12.07
C VAL A 122 -13.83 -16.50 11.74
N THR A 123 -13.23 -16.78 10.58
CA THR A 123 -12.06 -16.07 10.07
C THR A 123 -12.45 -14.75 9.41
N ARG A 124 -11.64 -13.72 9.62
CA ARG A 124 -11.74 -12.42 8.95
C ARG A 124 -11.78 -12.59 7.43
N LYS A 125 -12.71 -11.87 6.79
CA LYS A 125 -12.93 -11.89 5.34
C LYS A 125 -12.41 -10.58 4.70
N VAL A 126 -12.44 -10.53 3.38
CA VAL A 126 -12.04 -9.34 2.62
C VAL A 126 -12.84 -8.09 3.00
N PHE A 127 -14.13 -8.23 3.30
CA PHE A 127 -14.99 -7.11 3.75
C PHE A 127 -14.47 -6.46 5.03
N ASP A 128 -13.99 -7.28 5.98
CA ASP A 128 -13.43 -6.80 7.24
C ASP A 128 -12.12 -6.04 6.97
N THR A 129 -11.29 -6.57 6.07
CA THR A 129 -10.03 -5.93 5.66
C THR A 129 -10.27 -4.57 4.99
N ILE A 130 -11.22 -4.49 4.04
CA ILE A 130 -11.59 -3.24 3.37
C ILE A 130 -12.14 -2.23 4.37
N SER A 131 -13.06 -2.67 5.28
CA SER A 131 -13.62 -1.82 6.33
C SER A 131 -12.54 -1.26 7.26
N ASP A 132 -11.47 -2.03 7.48
CA ASP A 132 -10.28 -1.67 8.26
C ASP A 132 -9.21 -0.95 7.43
N ASN A 133 -9.64 -0.07 6.51
CA ASN A 133 -8.78 0.72 5.63
C ASN A 133 -7.81 -0.13 4.80
N ALA A 134 -8.27 -1.27 4.30
CA ALA A 134 -7.48 -2.26 3.57
C ALA A 134 -6.19 -2.66 4.33
N ALA A 135 -6.30 -2.76 5.65
CA ALA A 135 -5.22 -3.07 6.60
C ALA A 135 -4.05 -2.06 6.61
N ASN A 136 -4.15 -0.90 5.94
CA ASN A 136 -3.09 0.10 5.96
C ASN A 136 -2.88 0.68 7.36
N ALA A 137 -1.62 0.83 7.78
CA ALA A 137 -1.24 1.37 9.08
C ALA A 137 -0.02 2.29 9.04
N GLY A 138 0.82 2.21 8.01
CA GLY A 138 1.96 3.08 7.86
C GLY A 138 2.68 2.94 6.53
N VAL A 139 3.54 3.89 6.25
CA VAL A 139 4.41 3.90 5.07
C VAL A 139 5.78 4.50 5.41
N VAL A 140 6.83 3.87 4.92
CA VAL A 140 8.20 4.39 4.94
C VAL A 140 8.64 4.58 3.50
N MET A 141 9.05 5.79 3.13
CA MET A 141 9.62 6.06 1.81
C MET A 141 11.11 6.37 1.94
N GLY A 142 11.90 5.88 0.98
CA GLY A 142 13.34 6.12 0.96
C GLY A 142 13.96 5.79 -0.38
N GLY A 143 15.27 5.58 -0.38
CA GLY A 143 16.01 5.31 -1.60
C GLY A 143 16.07 6.52 -2.53
N ARG A 144 16.11 6.26 -3.85
CA ARG A 144 16.29 7.29 -4.88
C ARG A 144 14.99 7.49 -5.69
N PRO A 145 14.40 8.68 -5.68
CA PRO A 145 13.28 9.01 -6.57
C PRO A 145 13.75 9.02 -8.03
N ILE A 146 12.92 8.45 -8.91
CA ILE A 146 13.19 8.40 -10.36
C ILE A 146 11.94 8.85 -11.12
N ARG A 147 12.11 9.43 -12.30
CA ARG A 147 10.98 9.67 -13.19
C ARG A 147 10.47 8.36 -13.77
N ALA A 148 9.15 8.20 -13.79
CA ALA A 148 8.52 6.92 -14.17
C ALA A 148 8.96 6.41 -15.56
N MET A 149 9.33 7.32 -16.50
CA MET A 149 9.77 6.97 -17.85
C MET A 149 11.24 6.57 -17.96
N ASP A 150 12.05 6.81 -16.94
CA ASP A 150 13.50 6.57 -17.00
C ASP A 150 13.87 5.11 -16.66
N LEU A 151 12.89 4.29 -16.25
CA LEU A 151 13.09 2.90 -15.88
C LEU A 151 11.91 2.02 -16.32
N ASP A 152 12.20 0.78 -16.73
CA ASP A 152 11.13 -0.23 -16.87
C ASP A 152 10.66 -0.67 -15.46
N LEU A 153 9.60 -0.05 -14.98
CA LEU A 153 9.07 -0.29 -13.64
C LEU A 153 8.72 -1.77 -13.37
N ARG A 154 8.43 -2.57 -14.42
CA ARG A 154 8.15 -4.01 -14.27
C ARG A 154 9.38 -4.79 -13.79
N ARG A 155 10.58 -4.27 -14.08
CA ARG A 155 11.86 -4.93 -13.79
C ARG A 155 12.48 -4.50 -12.48
N VAL A 156 11.90 -3.53 -11.79
CA VAL A 156 12.35 -3.18 -10.44
C VAL A 156 12.26 -4.41 -9.56
N SER A 157 13.39 -4.76 -8.97
CA SER A 157 13.53 -5.88 -8.03
C SER A 157 13.85 -5.36 -6.64
N ALA A 158 13.50 -6.13 -5.62
CA ALA A 158 13.91 -5.84 -4.27
C ALA A 158 14.24 -7.12 -3.50
N ILE A 159 15.18 -6.99 -2.56
CA ILE A 159 15.56 -8.02 -1.60
C ILE A 159 15.31 -7.45 -0.20
N LEU A 160 14.42 -8.10 0.55
CA LEU A 160 14.10 -7.72 1.92
C LEU A 160 14.89 -8.56 2.90
N TYR A 161 15.63 -7.88 3.77
CA TYR A 161 16.35 -8.46 4.88
C TYR A 161 15.67 -8.11 6.20
N ARG A 162 15.50 -9.10 7.08
CA ARG A 162 15.13 -8.89 8.48
C ARG A 162 16.30 -9.34 9.35
N ASN A 163 16.81 -8.44 10.19
CA ASN A 163 17.95 -8.71 11.09
C ASN A 163 19.18 -9.24 10.33
N GLY A 164 19.40 -8.74 9.10
CA GLY A 164 20.54 -9.14 8.25
C GLY A 164 20.35 -10.46 7.47
N VAL A 165 19.19 -11.12 7.58
CA VAL A 165 18.87 -12.36 6.85
C VAL A 165 17.83 -12.06 5.78
N ILE A 166 18.02 -12.60 4.56
CA ILE A 166 17.05 -12.47 3.47
C ILE A 166 15.77 -13.24 3.86
N GLU A 167 14.65 -12.53 3.89
CA GLU A 167 13.32 -13.11 4.16
C GLU A 167 12.49 -13.23 2.89
N GLU A 168 12.55 -12.21 2.01
CA GLU A 168 11.77 -12.15 0.78
C GLU A 168 12.56 -11.50 -0.34
N SER A 169 12.14 -11.79 -1.57
CA SER A 169 12.57 -11.06 -2.75
C SER A 169 11.44 -11.03 -3.76
N GLY A 170 11.41 -10.00 -4.60
CA GLY A 170 10.35 -9.86 -5.59
C GLY A 170 10.71 -8.94 -6.74
N VAL A 171 9.82 -8.93 -7.73
CA VAL A 171 9.91 -8.07 -8.92
C VAL A 171 8.57 -7.37 -9.13
N ALA A 172 8.58 -6.08 -9.39
CA ALA A 172 7.39 -5.24 -9.46
C ALA A 172 6.39 -5.65 -10.56
N ALA A 173 6.81 -6.46 -11.54
CA ALA A 173 5.89 -7.11 -12.48
C ALA A 173 4.83 -8.02 -11.81
N ALA A 174 5.05 -8.45 -10.56
CA ALA A 174 4.05 -9.21 -9.79
C ALA A 174 2.78 -8.40 -9.49
N VAL A 175 2.88 -7.07 -9.49
CA VAL A 175 1.75 -6.16 -9.34
C VAL A 175 1.00 -6.06 -10.67
N LEU A 176 -0.08 -6.81 -10.85
CA LEU A 176 -0.98 -6.77 -12.03
C LEU A 176 -0.24 -6.83 -13.39
N ASN A 177 0.92 -7.48 -13.47
CA ASN A 177 1.87 -7.50 -14.61
C ASN A 177 2.54 -6.15 -14.91
N HIS A 178 2.19 -5.08 -14.21
CA HIS A 178 2.78 -3.75 -14.34
C HIS A 178 2.32 -2.85 -13.18
N PRO A 179 3.21 -2.28 -12.35
CA PRO A 179 2.82 -1.54 -11.14
C PRO A 179 1.91 -0.32 -11.42
N ALA A 180 2.08 0.38 -12.56
CA ALA A 180 1.19 1.47 -12.93
C ALA A 180 -0.27 1.04 -13.20
N LYS A 181 -0.54 -0.25 -13.41
CA LYS A 181 -1.93 -0.74 -13.58
C LYS A 181 -2.75 -0.61 -12.30
N GLY A 182 -2.12 -0.78 -11.14
CA GLY A 182 -2.79 -0.55 -9.87
C GLY A 182 -3.29 0.88 -9.75
N VAL A 183 -2.44 1.86 -10.07
CA VAL A 183 -2.81 3.28 -10.02
C VAL A 183 -3.91 3.63 -11.02
N ALA A 184 -3.84 3.11 -12.26
CA ALA A 184 -4.89 3.27 -13.26
C ALA A 184 -6.22 2.64 -12.79
N TRP A 185 -6.17 1.44 -12.20
CA TRP A 185 -7.33 0.77 -11.63
C TRP A 185 -7.96 1.63 -10.54
N LEU A 186 -7.18 2.18 -9.61
CA LEU A 186 -7.69 3.01 -8.53
C LEU A 186 -8.39 4.27 -9.06
N ALA A 187 -7.77 4.99 -10.00
CA ALA A 187 -8.39 6.17 -10.63
C ALA A 187 -9.74 5.83 -11.28
N ASN A 188 -9.83 4.68 -11.94
CA ASN A 188 -11.07 4.20 -12.55
C ASN A 188 -12.10 3.74 -11.50
N ARG A 189 -11.65 3.11 -10.40
CA ARG A 189 -12.52 2.64 -9.31
C ARG A 189 -13.16 3.79 -8.53
N LEU A 190 -12.47 4.92 -8.43
CA LEU A 190 -12.96 6.13 -7.76
C LEU A 190 -13.87 7.00 -8.64
N ALA A 191 -13.79 6.86 -9.97
CA ALA A 191 -14.55 7.68 -10.92
C ALA A 191 -16.08 7.67 -10.72
N PRO A 192 -16.76 6.54 -10.39
CA PRO A 192 -18.19 6.53 -10.12
C PRO A 192 -18.62 7.40 -8.93
N TYR A 193 -17.69 7.71 -8.03
CA TYR A 193 -17.91 8.56 -6.86
C TYR A 193 -17.52 10.03 -7.12
N ASP A 194 -17.16 10.37 -8.35
CA ASP A 194 -16.63 11.69 -8.76
C ASP A 194 -15.34 12.09 -8.03
N VAL A 195 -14.59 11.11 -7.53
CA VAL A 195 -13.32 11.28 -6.82
C VAL A 195 -12.16 11.07 -7.78
N GLY A 196 -11.15 11.94 -7.74
CA GLY A 196 -9.88 11.83 -8.45
C GLY A 196 -8.72 11.71 -7.47
N LEU A 197 -7.56 11.39 -8.03
CA LEU A 197 -6.28 11.45 -7.32
C LEU A 197 -5.66 12.81 -7.61
N GLU A 198 -5.19 13.50 -6.57
CA GLU A 198 -4.72 14.88 -6.68
C GLU A 198 -3.19 14.97 -6.84
N ALA A 199 -2.71 16.08 -7.42
CA ALA A 199 -1.28 16.39 -7.46
C ALA A 199 -0.71 16.45 -6.05
N GLY A 200 0.48 15.92 -5.85
CA GLY A 200 1.15 15.80 -4.54
C GLY A 200 0.76 14.56 -3.74
N GLN A 201 -0.26 13.81 -4.16
CA GLN A 201 -0.61 12.56 -3.47
C GLN A 201 0.39 11.44 -3.75
N LEU A 202 0.56 10.61 -2.74
CA LEU A 202 1.34 9.39 -2.72
C LEU A 202 0.41 8.19 -3.00
N ILE A 203 0.73 7.38 -4.02
CA ILE A 203 -0.03 6.16 -4.32
C ILE A 203 0.90 4.95 -4.19
N LEU A 204 0.65 4.10 -3.20
CA LEU A 204 1.30 2.79 -3.09
C LEU A 204 0.69 1.84 -4.12
N GLY A 205 1.54 1.30 -5.00
CA GLY A 205 1.09 0.58 -6.20
C GLY A 205 0.68 -0.87 -5.96
N GLY A 206 1.05 -1.43 -4.82
CA GLY A 206 0.85 -2.83 -4.46
C GLY A 206 2.16 -3.55 -4.18
N SER A 207 2.12 -4.52 -3.27
CA SER A 207 3.28 -5.30 -2.89
C SER A 207 3.70 -6.30 -3.95
N PHE A 208 5.00 -6.45 -4.15
CA PHE A 208 5.61 -7.48 -4.99
C PHE A 208 6.40 -8.52 -4.19
N THR A 209 6.24 -8.52 -2.86
CA THR A 209 6.69 -9.60 -1.96
C THR A 209 5.52 -10.10 -1.11
N ARG A 210 5.72 -11.20 -0.39
CA ARG A 210 4.79 -11.58 0.67
C ARG A 210 4.97 -10.67 1.87
N PRO A 211 3.90 -10.40 2.66
CA PRO A 211 4.02 -9.63 3.90
C PRO A 211 4.89 -10.37 4.93
N VAL A 212 5.89 -9.69 5.49
CA VAL A 212 6.78 -10.23 6.52
C VAL A 212 6.34 -9.73 7.90
N ALA A 213 6.10 -10.66 8.84
CA ALA A 213 5.71 -10.30 10.19
C ALA A 213 6.82 -9.50 10.92
N VAL A 214 6.40 -8.46 11.61
CA VAL A 214 7.27 -7.56 12.40
C VAL A 214 7.18 -7.91 13.88
N ARG A 215 8.32 -7.89 14.57
CA ARG A 215 8.43 -8.12 16.00
C ARG A 215 9.20 -6.98 16.67
N PRO A 216 9.00 -6.75 17.98
CA PRO A 216 9.81 -5.78 18.72
C PRO A 216 11.32 -6.06 18.55
N GLY A 217 12.08 -5.02 18.24
CA GLY A 217 13.52 -5.09 18.01
C GLY A 217 13.94 -5.45 16.58
N ASP A 218 13.02 -5.84 15.69
CA ASP A 218 13.36 -6.17 14.31
C ASP A 218 13.87 -4.94 13.55
N THR A 219 14.93 -5.17 12.76
CA THR A 219 15.44 -4.22 11.77
C THR A 219 15.17 -4.77 10.37
N PHE A 220 14.68 -3.91 9.51
CA PHE A 220 14.48 -4.22 8.10
C PHE A 220 15.41 -3.37 7.23
N HIS A 221 15.99 -4.00 6.24
CA HIS A 221 16.72 -3.36 5.15
C HIS A 221 16.19 -3.93 3.85
N VAL A 222 15.81 -3.06 2.93
CA VAL A 222 15.31 -3.48 1.63
C VAL A 222 16.13 -2.80 0.55
N ASP A 223 16.81 -3.61 -0.26
CA ASP A 223 17.62 -3.17 -1.37
C ASP A 223 16.79 -3.23 -2.66
N TYR A 224 16.68 -2.09 -3.35
CA TYR A 224 15.95 -1.92 -4.61
C TYR A 224 16.90 -1.72 -5.81
N ASP A 225 18.12 -2.25 -5.72
CA ASP A 225 19.12 -2.13 -6.75
C ASP A 225 19.41 -0.63 -7.10
N ASP A 226 19.27 -0.24 -8.36
CA ASP A 226 19.53 1.14 -8.82
C ASP A 226 18.70 2.22 -8.12
N LEU A 227 17.60 1.86 -7.46
CA LEU A 227 16.78 2.78 -6.70
C LEU A 227 17.24 2.97 -5.24
N GLY A 228 18.36 2.33 -4.85
CA GLY A 228 18.91 2.41 -3.50
C GLY A 228 18.18 1.53 -2.50
N ALA A 229 18.27 1.86 -1.23
CA ALA A 229 17.73 1.01 -0.16
C ALA A 229 16.90 1.82 0.83
N ILE A 230 16.03 1.13 1.55
CA ILE A 230 15.27 1.66 2.70
C ILE A 230 15.64 0.83 3.92
N ALA A 231 15.81 1.49 5.07
CA ALA A 231 15.99 0.83 6.36
C ALA A 231 15.01 1.40 7.40
N CYS A 232 14.50 0.53 8.26
CA CYS A 232 13.73 0.92 9.43
C CYS A 232 13.91 -0.08 10.56
N ARG A 233 13.62 0.35 11.81
CA ARG A 233 13.69 -0.47 13.00
C ARG A 233 12.43 -0.29 13.83
N PHE A 234 11.91 -1.40 14.35
CA PHE A 234 10.76 -1.40 15.26
C PHE A 234 11.23 -1.54 16.72
N VAL A 235 10.88 -0.58 17.56
CA VAL A 235 11.32 -0.48 18.97
C VAL A 235 10.13 -0.53 19.93
#